data_1ac4190bdcf47521994490a8f845b0ea
#
_entry.id   1ac4190bdcf47521994490a8f845b0ea
#
_cell.length_a   1.000
_cell.length_b   1.000
_cell.length_c   1.000
_cell.angle_alpha   90.00
_cell.angle_beta   90.00
_cell.angle_gamma   90.00
#
_symmetry.space_group_name_H-M   'P 1'
#
loop_
_entity.id
_entity.type
_entity.pdbx_description
1 polymer ?
#
loop_
_entity_poly.entity_id
_entity_poly.type
_entity_poly.pdbx_seq_one_letter_code
_entity_poly.pdbx_strand_id
1 'polypeptide(L)'
;MAEVPYNTWWIDSGCTTHVSNTLQGFLTTQTTNPNENFVFMGNRVKAPVEAIGTYRLIFDTGHHLDLFQTLYVPSVSRNLVSLYKLDTIGYTFKFGNGCFSLFKNNYLIGSGVLYDGLYKLNLDNLFAETLLTLHHNVGTKRGLTNECLAFLWHKRLGHILQRKIGKTGKE
;
A
#
# COMPACT_ATOMS: atom_id res chain seq x y z
N MET A 1 -17.95 16.58 -1.31
CA MET A 1 -17.32 15.24 -1.31
C MET A 1 -15.85 15.45 -1.00
N ALA A 2 -15.33 14.83 0.07
CA ALA A 2 -13.90 14.90 0.34
C ALA A 2 -13.17 14.11 -0.74
N GLU A 3 -12.18 14.73 -1.41
CA GLU A 3 -11.30 14.04 -2.35
C GLU A 3 -10.57 12.92 -1.62
N VAL A 4 -10.71 11.68 -2.10
CA VAL A 4 -9.95 10.54 -1.60
C VAL A 4 -8.52 10.71 -2.13
N PRO A 5 -7.48 10.79 -1.26
CA PRO A 5 -6.10 10.93 -1.71
C PRO A 5 -5.73 9.82 -2.70
N TYR A 6 -5.03 10.15 -3.76
CA TYR A 6 -4.69 9.29 -4.90
C TYR A 6 -4.04 7.94 -4.54
N ASN A 7 -3.48 7.82 -3.35
CA ASN A 7 -2.71 6.65 -2.92
C ASN A 7 -3.35 5.90 -1.74
N THR A 8 -4.67 5.96 -1.63
CA THR A 8 -5.40 5.32 -0.54
C THR A 8 -5.78 3.89 -0.91
N TRP A 9 -5.49 2.96 -0.02
CA TRP A 9 -5.80 1.54 -0.15
C TRP A 9 -6.79 1.10 0.91
N TRP A 10 -7.71 0.23 0.54
CA TRP A 10 -8.81 -0.23 1.36
C TRP A 10 -8.84 -1.75 1.41
N ILE A 11 -9.16 -2.32 2.60
CA ILE A 11 -9.40 -3.76 2.72
C ILE A 11 -10.82 -4.05 2.23
N ASP A 12 -10.93 -5.05 1.37
CA ASP A 12 -12.21 -5.53 0.86
C ASP A 12 -12.31 -7.05 0.97
N SER A 13 -13.31 -7.52 1.74
CA SER A 13 -13.60 -8.94 1.91
C SER A 13 -14.38 -9.54 0.74
N GLY A 14 -15.07 -8.70 -0.04
CA GLY A 14 -15.80 -9.11 -1.24
C GLY A 14 -14.95 -9.20 -2.51
N CYS A 15 -13.69 -8.75 -2.43
CA CYS A 15 -12.77 -8.72 -3.55
C CYS A 15 -11.90 -10.00 -3.57
N THR A 16 -11.93 -10.75 -4.66
CA THR A 16 -11.12 -11.99 -4.81
C THR A 16 -9.69 -11.72 -5.26
N THR A 17 -9.38 -10.50 -5.69
CA THR A 17 -8.04 -10.09 -6.12
C THR A 17 -7.74 -8.65 -5.75
N HIS A 18 -6.46 -8.28 -5.68
CA HIS A 18 -6.05 -6.90 -5.46
C HIS A 18 -6.30 -6.08 -6.73
N VAL A 19 -6.75 -4.83 -6.58
CA VAL A 19 -7.03 -3.92 -7.70
C VAL A 19 -6.44 -2.55 -7.43
N SER A 20 -5.76 -1.98 -8.41
CA SER A 20 -5.22 -0.62 -8.37
C SER A 20 -5.73 0.22 -9.54
N ASN A 21 -6.01 1.49 -9.28
CA ASN A 21 -6.34 2.47 -10.34
C ASN A 21 -5.12 3.28 -10.81
N THR A 22 -3.93 2.99 -10.29
CA THR A 22 -2.67 3.64 -10.66
C THR A 22 -1.57 2.62 -10.91
N LEU A 23 -0.71 2.90 -11.89
CA LEU A 23 0.51 2.12 -12.14
C LEU A 23 1.64 2.45 -11.17
N GLN A 24 1.55 3.59 -10.48
CA GLN A 24 2.54 4.00 -9.51
C GLN A 24 2.54 3.06 -8.30
N GLY A 25 3.69 2.48 -7.99
CA GLY A 25 3.86 1.49 -6.91
C GLY A 25 3.95 0.05 -7.40
N PHE A 26 3.72 -0.20 -8.69
CA PHE A 26 4.03 -1.51 -9.27
C PHE A 26 5.54 -1.70 -9.38
N LEU A 27 6.02 -2.85 -8.91
CA LEU A 27 7.39 -3.31 -9.08
C LEU A 27 7.57 -3.98 -10.45
N THR A 28 6.56 -4.70 -10.89
CA THR A 28 6.51 -5.41 -12.17
C THR A 28 5.12 -5.28 -12.76
N THR A 29 5.04 -5.19 -14.07
CA THR A 29 3.76 -5.20 -14.80
C THR A 29 3.87 -6.02 -16.07
N GLN A 30 2.80 -6.72 -16.40
CA GLN A 30 2.58 -7.38 -17.67
C GLN A 30 1.28 -6.84 -18.26
N THR A 31 1.37 -6.26 -19.44
CA THR A 31 0.21 -5.74 -20.16
C THR A 31 -0.72 -6.88 -20.52
N THR A 32 -2.01 -6.64 -20.43
CA THR A 32 -3.06 -7.58 -20.81
C THR A 32 -3.83 -7.05 -22.02
N ASN A 33 -4.58 -7.94 -22.67
CA ASN A 33 -5.52 -7.51 -23.70
C ASN A 33 -6.82 -7.02 -23.01
N PRO A 34 -7.15 -5.71 -23.05
CA PRO A 34 -8.33 -5.17 -22.37
C PRO A 34 -9.66 -5.74 -22.88
N ASN A 35 -9.68 -6.31 -24.09
CA ASN A 35 -10.88 -6.91 -24.66
C ASN A 35 -11.15 -8.33 -24.15
N GLU A 36 -10.15 -8.97 -23.54
CA GLU A 36 -10.23 -10.34 -23.05
C GLU A 36 -10.23 -10.40 -21.51
N ASN A 37 -9.59 -9.41 -20.87
CA ASN A 37 -9.42 -9.37 -19.44
C ASN A 37 -10.23 -8.21 -18.83
N PHE A 38 -11.20 -8.54 -17.98
CA PHE A 38 -12.03 -7.57 -17.29
C PHE A 38 -12.42 -8.07 -15.91
N VAL A 39 -12.71 -7.14 -15.01
CA VAL A 39 -13.33 -7.41 -13.71
C VAL A 39 -14.78 -6.93 -13.71
N PHE A 40 -15.63 -7.65 -12.98
CA PHE A 40 -16.98 -7.19 -12.72
C PHE A 40 -17.01 -6.33 -11.47
N MET A 41 -17.51 -5.12 -11.59
CA MET A 41 -17.77 -4.25 -10.47
C MET A 41 -19.10 -4.63 -9.78
N GLY A 42 -19.33 -4.16 -8.56
CA GLY A 42 -20.51 -4.47 -7.78
C GLY A 42 -21.85 -4.15 -8.49
N ASN A 43 -21.86 -3.19 -9.41
CA ASN A 43 -22.98 -2.85 -10.28
C ASN A 43 -23.09 -3.70 -11.55
N ARG A 44 -22.32 -4.80 -11.66
CA ARG A 44 -22.19 -5.69 -12.83
C ARG A 44 -21.58 -5.04 -14.09
N VAL A 45 -21.06 -3.84 -13.99
CA VAL A 45 -20.33 -3.21 -15.10
C VAL A 45 -18.97 -3.88 -15.23
N LYS A 46 -18.58 -4.18 -16.48
CA LYS A 46 -17.25 -4.69 -16.82
C LYS A 46 -16.25 -3.54 -16.83
N ALA A 47 -15.13 -3.70 -16.12
CA ALA A 47 -14.01 -2.79 -16.13
C ALA A 47 -12.80 -3.50 -16.77
N PRO A 48 -12.19 -2.94 -17.83
CA PRO A 48 -11.05 -3.57 -18.50
C PRO A 48 -9.82 -3.60 -17.59
N VAL A 49 -9.11 -4.74 -17.61
CA VAL A 49 -7.81 -4.89 -16.95
C VAL A 49 -6.73 -4.57 -17.97
N GLU A 50 -5.94 -3.53 -17.72
CA GLU A 50 -4.89 -3.09 -18.63
C GLU A 50 -3.53 -3.75 -18.36
N ALA A 51 -3.26 -4.08 -17.09
CA ALA A 51 -2.05 -4.80 -16.71
C ALA A 51 -2.27 -5.64 -15.44
N ILE A 52 -1.37 -6.61 -15.23
CA ILE A 52 -1.27 -7.43 -14.01
C ILE A 52 0.16 -7.39 -13.54
N GLY A 53 0.37 -7.29 -12.22
CA GLY A 53 1.73 -7.24 -11.69
C GLY A 53 1.81 -7.37 -10.19
N THR A 54 2.97 -7.05 -9.64
CA THR A 54 3.23 -6.98 -8.22
C THR A 54 3.26 -5.52 -7.78
N TYR A 55 2.37 -5.16 -6.87
CA TYR A 55 2.30 -3.81 -6.29
C TYR A 55 2.89 -3.83 -4.88
N ARG A 56 3.76 -2.87 -4.54
CA ARG A 56 4.34 -2.75 -3.20
C ARG A 56 3.67 -1.66 -2.41
N LEU A 57 3.13 -2.04 -1.25
CA LEU A 57 2.67 -1.13 -0.21
C LEU A 57 3.75 -0.97 0.86
N ILE A 58 3.91 0.25 1.36
CA ILE A 58 4.80 0.53 2.49
C ILE A 58 3.94 1.09 3.62
N PHE A 59 3.93 0.41 4.75
CA PHE A 59 3.21 0.83 5.93
C PHE A 59 3.97 1.88 6.73
N ASP A 60 3.25 2.66 7.53
CA ASP A 60 3.81 3.60 8.50
C ASP A 60 4.72 2.92 9.55
N THR A 61 4.57 1.61 9.74
CA THR A 61 5.48 0.77 10.55
C THR A 61 6.86 0.59 9.92
N GLY A 62 7.06 0.98 8.66
CA GLY A 62 8.27 0.74 7.87
C GLY A 62 8.34 -0.65 7.22
N HIS A 63 7.36 -1.53 7.46
CA HIS A 63 7.26 -2.80 6.75
C HIS A 63 6.65 -2.60 5.36
N HIS A 64 6.97 -3.50 4.44
CA HIS A 64 6.32 -3.54 3.13
C HIS A 64 5.47 -4.79 2.96
N LEU A 65 4.51 -4.69 2.06
CA LEU A 65 3.63 -5.77 1.65
C LEU A 65 3.58 -5.81 0.12
N ASP A 66 4.02 -6.91 -0.46
CA ASP A 66 3.93 -7.13 -1.91
C ASP A 66 2.60 -7.82 -2.24
N LEU A 67 1.78 -7.12 -3.00
CA LEU A 67 0.50 -7.59 -3.49
C LEU A 67 0.71 -8.26 -4.87
N PHE A 68 0.86 -9.57 -4.87
CA PHE A 68 1.06 -10.35 -6.10
C PHE A 68 -0.21 -10.42 -6.93
N GLN A 69 -0.04 -10.44 -8.26
CA GLN A 69 -1.15 -10.51 -9.22
C GLN A 69 -2.20 -9.40 -8.98
N THR A 70 -1.74 -8.20 -8.69
CA THR A 70 -2.60 -7.02 -8.61
C THR A 70 -3.02 -6.60 -10.01
N LEU A 71 -4.30 -6.37 -10.19
CA LEU A 71 -4.86 -5.89 -11.44
C LEU A 71 -4.78 -4.37 -11.51
N TYR A 72 -4.28 -3.85 -12.62
CA TYR A 72 -4.38 -2.44 -12.94
C TYR A 72 -5.66 -2.20 -13.74
N VAL A 73 -6.56 -1.44 -13.14
CA VAL A 73 -7.90 -1.12 -13.69
C VAL A 73 -8.16 0.38 -13.48
N PRO A 74 -7.81 1.25 -14.44
CA PRO A 74 -7.88 2.71 -14.27
C PRO A 74 -9.27 3.25 -13.92
N SER A 75 -10.31 2.53 -14.33
CA SER A 75 -11.71 2.95 -14.15
C SER A 75 -12.28 2.69 -12.76
N VAL A 76 -11.56 2.00 -11.86
CA VAL A 76 -12.05 1.81 -10.49
C VAL A 76 -11.79 3.06 -9.64
N SER A 77 -12.73 3.36 -8.77
CA SER A 77 -12.67 4.55 -7.93
C SER A 77 -11.72 4.42 -6.73
N ARG A 78 -11.34 3.20 -6.34
CA ARG A 78 -10.54 2.91 -5.14
C ARG A 78 -9.57 1.77 -5.38
N ASN A 79 -8.39 1.85 -4.75
CA ASN A 79 -7.48 0.72 -4.69
C ASN A 79 -7.93 -0.25 -3.61
N LEU A 80 -7.98 -1.54 -3.93
CA LEU A 80 -8.54 -2.57 -3.05
C LEU A 80 -7.49 -3.66 -2.76
N VAL A 81 -7.34 -3.97 -1.48
CA VAL A 81 -6.58 -5.12 -1.01
C VAL A 81 -7.57 -6.24 -0.72
N SER A 82 -7.45 -7.35 -1.44
CA SER A 82 -8.24 -8.55 -1.19
C SER A 82 -7.84 -9.18 0.14
N LEU A 83 -8.77 -9.19 1.11
CA LEU A 83 -8.59 -9.89 2.37
C LEU A 83 -8.40 -11.39 2.12
N TYR A 84 -9.19 -11.97 1.23
CA TYR A 84 -9.12 -13.38 0.85
C TYR A 84 -7.70 -13.79 0.41
N LYS A 85 -7.09 -13.02 -0.50
CA LYS A 85 -5.73 -13.33 -0.97
C LYS A 85 -4.69 -13.28 0.14
N LEU A 86 -4.77 -12.30 1.03
CA LEU A 86 -3.82 -12.20 2.14
C LEU A 86 -4.01 -13.33 3.15
N ASP A 87 -5.25 -13.69 3.47
CA ASP A 87 -5.55 -14.81 4.35
C ASP A 87 -4.99 -16.13 3.80
N THR A 88 -5.20 -16.42 2.51
CA THR A 88 -4.71 -17.65 1.87
C THR A 88 -3.19 -17.80 1.88
N ILE A 89 -2.44 -16.71 1.94
CA ILE A 89 -0.97 -16.73 2.05
C ILE A 89 -0.47 -16.52 3.48
N GLY A 90 -1.38 -16.66 4.47
CA GLY A 90 -1.06 -16.74 5.89
C GLY A 90 -0.85 -15.40 6.60
N TYR A 91 -1.50 -14.33 6.11
CA TYR A 91 -1.65 -13.10 6.89
C TYR A 91 -2.87 -13.22 7.81
N THR A 92 -2.76 -12.64 9.00
CA THR A 92 -3.85 -12.63 9.99
C THR A 92 -4.29 -11.20 10.25
N PHE A 93 -5.60 -10.97 10.23
CA PHE A 93 -6.21 -9.70 10.57
C PHE A 93 -6.84 -9.78 11.96
N LYS A 94 -6.60 -8.76 12.78
CA LYS A 94 -7.30 -8.55 14.05
C LYS A 94 -8.06 -7.23 14.00
N PHE A 95 -9.38 -7.30 14.06
CA PHE A 95 -10.26 -6.13 14.02
C PHE A 95 -10.75 -5.79 15.43
N GLY A 96 -10.89 -4.50 15.71
CA GLY A 96 -11.45 -4.00 16.96
C GLY A 96 -11.34 -2.49 17.10
N ASN A 97 -12.27 -1.88 17.82
CA ASN A 97 -12.29 -0.44 18.15
C ASN A 97 -12.08 0.49 16.93
N GLY A 98 -12.70 0.16 15.79
CA GLY A 98 -12.55 0.95 14.57
C GLY A 98 -11.17 0.87 13.90
N CYS A 99 -10.35 -0.10 14.27
CA CYS A 99 -9.03 -0.33 13.70
C CYS A 99 -8.87 -1.80 13.30
N PHE A 100 -7.84 -2.07 12.48
CA PHE A 100 -7.33 -3.42 12.31
C PHE A 100 -5.81 -3.44 12.40
N SER A 101 -5.28 -4.60 12.73
CA SER A 101 -3.86 -4.91 12.70
C SER A 101 -3.61 -6.10 11.79
N LEU A 102 -2.60 -6.01 10.94
CA LEU A 102 -2.16 -7.04 9.99
C LEU A 102 -0.90 -7.70 10.51
N PHE A 103 -0.93 -9.01 10.62
CA PHE A 103 0.19 -9.81 11.11
C PHE A 103 0.65 -10.83 10.05
N LYS A 104 1.94 -11.13 10.07
CA LYS A 104 2.55 -12.26 9.39
C LYS A 104 3.47 -12.99 10.36
N ASN A 105 3.26 -14.30 10.57
CA ASN A 105 4.03 -15.10 11.53
C ASN A 105 4.11 -14.44 12.93
N ASN A 106 2.99 -13.91 13.42
CA ASN A 106 2.85 -13.16 14.68
C ASN A 106 3.58 -11.79 14.74
N TYR A 107 4.23 -11.35 13.67
CA TYR A 107 4.82 -10.01 13.60
C TYR A 107 3.80 -9.03 13.03
N LEU A 108 3.68 -7.86 13.67
CA LEU A 108 2.86 -6.77 13.17
C LEU A 108 3.51 -6.17 11.92
N ILE A 109 2.82 -6.28 10.79
CA ILE A 109 3.26 -5.74 9.49
C ILE A 109 2.71 -4.33 9.29
N GLY A 110 1.44 -4.13 9.58
CA GLY A 110 0.78 -2.86 9.39
C GLY A 110 -0.56 -2.78 10.09
N SER A 111 -1.21 -1.65 9.93
CA SER A 111 -2.51 -1.38 10.53
C SER A 111 -3.39 -0.55 9.60
N GLY A 112 -4.62 -0.34 10.00
CA GLY A 112 -5.53 0.56 9.35
C GLY A 112 -6.67 0.97 10.25
N VAL A 113 -7.45 1.92 9.78
CA VAL A 113 -8.55 2.55 10.53
C VAL A 113 -9.85 2.46 9.74
N LEU A 114 -10.96 2.35 10.46
CA LEU A 114 -12.28 2.46 9.87
C LEU A 114 -12.53 3.91 9.45
N TYR A 115 -12.85 4.09 8.18
CA TYR A 115 -13.19 5.39 7.63
C TYR A 115 -14.31 5.22 6.59
N ASP A 116 -15.41 5.90 6.75
CA ASP A 116 -16.56 5.87 5.84
C ASP A 116 -17.06 4.43 5.51
N GLY A 117 -17.17 3.59 6.56
CA GLY A 117 -17.65 2.21 6.45
C GLY A 117 -16.66 1.18 5.89
N LEU A 118 -15.44 1.58 5.55
CA LEU A 118 -14.39 0.70 5.05
C LEU A 118 -13.12 0.84 5.88
N TYR A 119 -12.30 -0.20 5.90
CA TYR A 119 -10.99 -0.15 6.55
C TYR A 119 -9.92 0.34 5.60
N LYS A 120 -9.32 1.49 5.92
CA LYS A 120 -8.25 2.14 5.19
C LYS A 120 -6.89 1.74 5.79
N LEU A 121 -5.91 1.41 4.93
CA LEU A 121 -4.55 1.10 5.36
C LEU A 121 -3.79 2.37 5.77
N ASN A 122 -3.00 2.25 6.83
CA ASN A 122 -2.06 3.28 7.26
C ASN A 122 -0.73 3.11 6.52
N LEU A 123 -0.57 3.85 5.43
CA LEU A 123 0.60 3.78 4.57
C LEU A 123 1.55 4.95 4.82
N ASP A 124 2.84 4.74 4.54
CA ASP A 124 3.83 5.81 4.55
C ASP A 124 3.67 6.68 3.29
N ASN A 125 3.03 7.83 3.44
CA ASN A 125 2.79 8.77 2.34
C ASN A 125 4.08 9.45 1.84
N LEU A 126 5.14 9.51 2.65
CA LEU A 126 6.41 10.13 2.25
C LEU A 126 7.11 9.33 1.14
N PHE A 127 6.94 8.02 1.14
CA PHE A 127 7.54 7.17 0.09
C PHE A 127 6.82 7.32 -1.26
N ALA A 128 5.52 7.54 -1.23
CA ALA A 128 4.73 7.79 -2.43
C ALA A 128 5.10 9.13 -3.09
N GLU A 129 5.33 10.17 -2.30
CA GLU A 129 5.76 11.48 -2.80
C GLU A 129 7.20 11.45 -3.34
N THR A 130 8.09 10.68 -2.73
CA THR A 130 9.48 10.53 -3.18
C THR A 130 9.55 9.82 -4.54
N LEU A 131 8.72 8.81 -4.77
CA LEU A 131 8.63 8.14 -6.07
C LEU A 131 8.05 9.04 -7.16
N LEU A 132 7.11 9.92 -6.83
CA LEU A 132 6.57 10.94 -7.76
C LEU A 132 7.67 11.91 -8.23
N THR A 133 8.52 12.37 -7.31
CA THR A 133 9.64 13.28 -7.63
C THR A 133 10.69 12.60 -8.50
N LEU A 134 10.93 11.30 -8.32
CA LEU A 134 11.88 10.55 -9.14
C LEU A 134 11.41 10.37 -10.59
N HIS A 135 10.11 10.17 -10.82
CA HIS A 135 9.57 10.04 -12.17
C HIS A 135 9.51 11.38 -12.94
N HIS A 136 9.38 12.51 -12.25
CA HIS A 136 9.41 13.82 -12.89
C HIS A 136 10.83 14.30 -13.25
N ASN A 137 11.88 13.71 -12.69
CA ASN A 137 13.28 14.14 -12.87
C ASN A 137 14.10 13.29 -13.86
N VAL A 138 13.49 12.44 -14.69
CA VAL A 138 14.18 11.66 -15.72
C VAL A 138 14.72 12.51 -16.88
N GLY A 139 14.52 13.85 -16.85
CA GLY A 139 15.03 14.79 -17.84
C GLY A 139 16.33 15.52 -17.48
N THR A 140 16.85 15.45 -16.27
CA THR A 140 18.10 16.12 -15.89
C THR A 140 18.96 15.22 -15.01
N LYS A 141 20.10 14.82 -15.55
CA LYS A 141 21.21 14.20 -14.80
C LYS A 141 21.71 15.16 -13.70
N ARG A 142 21.05 15.15 -12.54
CA ARG A 142 21.65 15.63 -11.29
C ARG A 142 21.46 14.51 -10.27
N GLY A 143 22.59 14.09 -9.69
CA GLY A 143 22.66 12.99 -8.76
C GLY A 143 21.60 13.11 -7.67
N LEU A 144 20.96 11.97 -7.34
CA LEU A 144 20.21 11.82 -6.12
C LEU A 144 21.10 12.34 -4.98
N THR A 145 20.74 13.50 -4.46
CA THR A 145 21.47 14.06 -3.33
C THR A 145 21.26 13.12 -2.16
N ASN A 146 22.35 12.74 -1.51
CA ASN A 146 22.40 11.91 -0.30
C ASN A 146 21.48 12.41 0.83
N GLU A 147 20.88 13.60 0.71
CA GLU A 147 19.99 14.22 1.68
C GLU A 147 18.65 13.48 1.82
N CYS A 148 18.08 12.94 0.75
CA CYS A 148 16.79 12.24 0.85
C CYS A 148 16.94 10.89 1.55
N LEU A 149 18.05 10.17 1.29
CA LEU A 149 18.40 8.94 2.00
C LEU A 149 18.78 9.21 3.45
N ALA A 150 19.53 10.28 3.73
CA ALA A 150 19.91 10.70 5.09
C ALA A 150 18.67 11.05 5.93
N PHE A 151 17.67 11.74 5.38
CA PHE A 151 16.44 12.09 6.08
C PHE A 151 15.62 10.84 6.46
N LEU A 152 15.51 9.85 5.56
CA LEU A 152 14.86 8.57 5.82
C LEU A 152 15.59 7.77 6.91
N TRP A 153 16.93 7.78 6.90
CA TRP A 153 17.76 7.14 7.91
C TRP A 153 17.62 7.81 9.28
N HIS A 154 17.61 9.16 9.34
CA HIS A 154 17.42 9.90 10.57
C HIS A 154 16.05 9.64 11.21
N LYS A 155 14.97 9.53 10.41
CA LYS A 155 13.64 9.21 10.92
C LYS A 155 13.57 7.79 11.48
N ARG A 156 14.23 6.81 10.84
CA ARG A 156 14.35 5.43 11.34
C ARG A 156 15.20 5.32 12.58
N LEU A 157 16.33 6.03 12.66
CA LEU A 157 17.20 6.07 13.83
C LEU A 157 16.54 6.79 15.01
N GLY A 158 15.76 7.83 14.78
CA GLY A 158 14.99 8.52 15.82
C GLY A 158 14.01 7.61 16.55
N HIS A 159 13.33 6.74 15.82
CA HIS A 159 12.45 5.72 16.40
C HIS A 159 13.21 4.66 17.23
N ILE A 160 14.42 4.31 16.84
CA ILE A 160 15.27 3.33 17.57
C ILE A 160 15.81 3.96 18.84
N LEU A 161 16.20 5.24 18.82
CA LEU A 161 16.69 5.97 19.98
C LEU A 161 15.61 6.20 21.04
N GLN A 162 14.39 6.52 20.65
CA GLN A 162 13.25 6.63 21.59
C GLN A 162 12.92 5.32 22.30
N ARG A 163 13.12 4.16 21.67
CA ARG A 163 12.93 2.85 22.31
C ARG A 163 14.04 2.51 23.32
N LYS A 164 15.25 3.03 23.16
CA LYS A 164 16.37 2.77 24.08
C LYS A 164 16.37 3.65 25.32
N ILE A 165 15.81 4.86 25.26
CA ILE A 165 15.78 5.81 26.38
C ILE A 165 14.70 5.43 27.43
N GLY A 166 13.72 4.60 27.07
CA GLY A 166 12.65 4.14 28.00
C GLY A 166 13.02 3.00 28.94
N LYS A 167 14.28 2.52 28.97
CA LYS A 167 14.70 1.36 29.81
C LYS A 167 15.83 1.62 30.79
N THR A 168 16.20 2.84 31.08
CA THR A 168 17.16 3.15 32.13
C THR A 168 16.54 4.10 33.14
N GLY A 169 16.00 3.51 34.20
CA GLY A 169 15.59 4.26 35.37
C GLY A 169 14.64 3.54 36.27
N LYS A 170 15.16 2.61 37.09
CA LYS A 170 14.79 2.44 38.50
C LYS A 170 15.67 1.33 39.10
N GLU A 171 16.69 1.72 39.75
CA GLU A 171 17.06 1.18 41.04
C GLU A 171 16.57 2.15 42.10
#